data_5b3ecf0a480bfc4ed64794580ba7f7df
#
_entry.id   5b3ecf0a480bfc4ed64794580ba7f7df
#
_cell.length_a   1.000
_cell.length_b   1.000
_cell.length_c   1.000
_cell.angle_alpha   90.00
_cell.angle_beta   90.00
_cell.angle_gamma   90.00
#
_symmetry.space_group_name_H-M   'P 1'
#
loop_
_entity.id
_entity.type
_entity.pdbx_description
1 polymer ?
#
loop_
_entity_poly.entity_id
_entity_poly.type
_entity_poly.pdbx_seq_one_letter_code
_entity_poly.pdbx_strand_id
1 'polypeptide(L)'
;MDALEPTQYATTRRPVMEAETLPPAAYTSDDFYRREIERIFMREWNFIGRADVIPRPGDYFTLELVGVPLVVVRGADGVVRAFANSCRHRGSLVATGEGNCRAFRCPYHSWVYGLDGALLGSTEMQRTTDFDAAAYGLRPIRLETWNGFLFVDFSGTAVPVRQYYGDLDEKLASYRMADMVCVRRQAFDVRCNWKLFVENAMEELHIATVHRKTIQKYAPTDSHSPETAHGQYCALYSEHQGSMALLEGDRDTHGFPRIATLTGKPARGTYFVMLYPLTMLGCTIDCVWYLELRPLGPARTTLIHGGCFPRETVERGDFAEVVQRYYHRWDTTIGEDIQASEWQQTGLASPFAARGRFSFRESLVHEIDNWVLDRVIG
;
A
#
# COMPACT_ATOMS: atom_id res chain seq x y z
N MET A 1 4.64 7.73 30.25
CA MET A 1 3.46 6.84 30.20
C MET A 1 3.78 5.71 29.26
N ASP A 2 3.41 4.48 29.60
CA ASP A 2 3.62 3.33 28.74
C ASP A 2 2.64 3.40 27.56
N ALA A 3 3.16 3.57 26.33
CA ALA A 3 2.34 3.68 25.13
C ALA A 3 1.52 2.40 24.82
N LEU A 4 1.80 1.29 25.48
CA LEU A 4 1.11 0.00 25.29
C LEU A 4 0.10 -0.32 26.40
N GLU A 5 -0.12 0.60 27.36
CA GLU A 5 -1.07 0.40 28.45
C GLU A 5 -2.52 0.49 27.93
N PRO A 6 -3.33 -0.60 27.98
CA PRO A 6 -4.68 -0.65 27.39
C PRO A 6 -5.63 0.43 27.89
N THR A 7 -5.53 0.82 29.16
CA THR A 7 -6.40 1.82 29.78
C THR A 7 -6.33 3.18 29.11
N GLN A 8 -5.20 3.49 28.44
CA GLN A 8 -5.03 4.73 27.68
C GLN A 8 -5.93 4.81 26.46
N TYR A 9 -6.44 3.69 25.96
CA TYR A 9 -7.25 3.63 24.73
C TYR A 9 -8.75 3.49 24.98
N ALA A 10 -9.16 3.46 26.26
CA ALA A 10 -10.56 3.27 26.64
C ALA A 10 -11.52 4.33 26.06
N THR A 11 -11.05 5.57 25.91
CA THR A 11 -11.87 6.65 25.30
C THR A 11 -11.94 6.55 23.80
N THR A 12 -10.90 6.04 23.12
CA THR A 12 -10.91 5.81 21.68
C THR A 12 -11.85 4.65 21.29
N ARG A 13 -12.02 3.68 22.19
CA ARG A 13 -12.91 2.51 22.01
C ARG A 13 -14.41 2.83 22.14
N ARG A 14 -14.78 4.04 22.56
CA ARG A 14 -16.18 4.46 22.65
C ARG A 14 -16.80 4.61 21.26
N PRO A 15 -18.15 4.67 21.17
CA PRO A 15 -18.79 5.05 19.91
C PRO A 15 -18.23 6.36 19.35
N VAL A 16 -18.10 6.50 18.06
CA VAL A 16 -17.38 7.62 17.39
C VAL A 16 -17.76 9.00 17.94
N MET A 17 -19.04 9.23 18.23
CA MET A 17 -19.53 10.53 18.76
C MET A 17 -19.09 10.82 20.21
N GLU A 18 -18.60 9.82 20.92
CA GLU A 18 -18.10 9.92 22.30
C GLU A 18 -16.58 9.67 22.37
N ALA A 19 -16.00 9.16 21.29
CA ALA A 19 -14.61 8.77 21.24
C ALA A 19 -13.65 9.95 21.17
N GLU A 20 -12.45 9.73 21.69
CA GLU A 20 -11.28 10.57 21.47
C GLU A 20 -10.36 9.91 20.46
N THR A 21 -9.57 10.73 19.72
CA THR A 21 -8.53 10.23 18.82
C THR A 21 -7.48 9.41 19.58
N LEU A 22 -6.66 8.66 18.86
CA LEU A 22 -5.51 7.98 19.45
C LEU A 22 -4.62 8.98 20.22
N PRO A 23 -4.01 8.57 21.34
CA PRO A 23 -3.06 9.43 22.04
C PRO A 23 -1.83 9.70 21.19
N PRO A 24 -1.17 10.87 21.34
CA PRO A 24 0.04 11.22 20.58
C PRO A 24 1.12 10.12 20.57
N ALA A 25 1.25 9.37 21.67
CA ALA A 25 2.20 8.27 21.77
C ALA A 25 1.98 7.14 20.74
N ALA A 26 0.75 6.94 20.26
CA ALA A 26 0.46 5.97 19.20
C ALA A 26 1.12 6.34 17.85
N TYR A 27 1.49 7.60 17.67
CA TYR A 27 2.13 8.10 16.45
C TYR A 27 3.62 8.43 16.61
N THR A 28 4.10 8.50 17.86
CA THR A 28 5.46 9.02 18.14
C THR A 28 6.33 8.04 18.92
N SER A 29 5.76 6.98 19.51
CA SER A 29 6.50 6.03 20.33
C SER A 29 7.16 4.94 19.48
N ASP A 30 8.46 4.69 19.71
CA ASP A 30 9.18 3.55 19.15
C ASP A 30 8.61 2.20 19.65
N ASP A 31 8.12 2.15 20.89
CA ASP A 31 7.56 0.92 21.45
C ASP A 31 6.21 0.58 20.79
N PHE A 32 5.37 1.59 20.54
CA PHE A 32 4.12 1.38 19.79
C PHE A 32 4.42 0.93 18.35
N TYR A 33 5.33 1.60 17.67
CA TYR A 33 5.73 1.22 16.31
C TYR A 33 6.34 -0.20 16.26
N ARG A 34 7.17 -0.58 17.22
CA ARG A 34 7.69 -1.95 17.30
C ARG A 34 6.57 -2.97 17.46
N ARG A 35 5.55 -2.65 18.26
CA ARG A 35 4.37 -3.50 18.43
C ARG A 35 3.54 -3.59 17.15
N GLU A 36 3.41 -2.51 16.37
CA GLU A 36 2.80 -2.54 15.04
C GLU A 36 3.55 -3.50 14.10
N ILE A 37 4.87 -3.47 14.09
CA ILE A 37 5.66 -4.44 13.32
C ILE A 37 5.30 -5.87 13.71
N GLU A 38 5.33 -6.20 15.00
CA GLU A 38 5.11 -7.55 15.51
C GLU A 38 3.68 -8.06 15.29
N ARG A 39 2.69 -7.18 15.40
CA ARG A 39 1.28 -7.56 15.50
C ARG A 39 0.47 -7.24 14.24
N ILE A 40 0.91 -6.28 13.43
CA ILE A 40 0.28 -5.92 12.17
C ILE A 40 1.14 -6.42 11.01
N PHE A 41 2.28 -5.79 10.75
CA PHE A 41 3.01 -6.02 9.50
C PHE A 41 3.58 -7.43 9.37
N MET A 42 3.93 -8.07 10.48
CA MET A 42 4.39 -9.47 10.48
C MET A 42 3.23 -10.51 10.45
N ARG A 43 1.97 -10.08 10.47
CA ARG A 43 0.79 -10.96 10.60
C ARG A 43 -0.22 -10.79 9.48
N GLU A 44 -0.37 -9.58 8.96
CA GLU A 44 -1.36 -9.22 7.96
C GLU A 44 -0.75 -9.27 6.55
N TRP A 45 -1.62 -9.25 5.52
CA TRP A 45 -1.17 -9.12 4.13
C TRP A 45 -0.60 -7.73 3.86
N ASN A 46 0.59 -7.67 3.31
CA ASN A 46 1.25 -6.43 2.92
C ASN A 46 1.40 -6.36 1.41
N PHE A 47 0.93 -5.28 0.82
CA PHE A 47 1.13 -4.99 -0.60
C PHE A 47 2.60 -4.63 -0.87
N ILE A 48 3.13 -5.15 -1.98
CA ILE A 48 4.55 -4.94 -2.35
C ILE A 48 4.75 -4.50 -3.79
N GLY A 49 3.69 -4.26 -4.54
CA GLY A 49 3.78 -3.85 -5.94
C GLY A 49 2.86 -4.63 -6.87
N ARG A 50 3.04 -4.48 -8.15
CA ARG A 50 2.23 -5.14 -9.17
C ARG A 50 3.02 -6.18 -9.96
N ALA A 51 2.30 -7.22 -10.42
CA ALA A 51 2.88 -8.33 -11.18
C ALA A 51 3.33 -7.92 -12.59
N ASP A 52 2.75 -6.86 -13.15
CA ASP A 52 3.08 -6.37 -14.49
C ASP A 52 4.40 -5.59 -14.57
N VAL A 53 4.99 -5.21 -13.43
CA VAL A 53 6.34 -4.59 -13.41
C VAL A 53 7.46 -5.63 -13.63
N ILE A 54 7.15 -6.92 -13.49
CA ILE A 54 8.05 -8.04 -13.76
C ILE A 54 7.40 -9.00 -14.79
N PRO A 55 7.17 -8.56 -16.04
CA PRO A 55 6.35 -9.30 -17.01
C PRO A 55 7.00 -10.57 -17.57
N ARG A 56 8.34 -10.69 -17.58
CA ARG A 56 9.08 -11.77 -18.23
C ARG A 56 9.78 -12.68 -17.23
N PRO A 57 9.96 -13.97 -17.52
CA PRO A 57 10.82 -14.83 -16.73
C PRO A 57 12.20 -14.21 -16.47
N GLY A 58 12.63 -14.26 -15.22
CA GLY A 58 13.87 -13.65 -14.74
C GLY A 58 13.75 -12.19 -14.30
N ASP A 59 12.69 -11.47 -14.65
CA ASP A 59 12.47 -10.10 -14.14
C ASP A 59 12.29 -10.15 -12.64
N TYR A 60 12.97 -9.23 -11.94
CA TYR A 60 12.91 -9.11 -10.48
C TYR A 60 12.96 -7.65 -10.02
N PHE A 61 12.48 -7.42 -8.83
CA PHE A 61 12.73 -6.19 -8.07
C PHE A 61 13.01 -6.52 -6.59
N THR A 62 13.66 -5.59 -5.91
CA THR A 62 13.93 -5.68 -4.47
C THR A 62 13.23 -4.55 -3.72
N LEU A 63 12.87 -4.81 -2.48
CA LEU A 63 12.32 -3.81 -1.57
C LEU A 63 12.69 -4.18 -0.14
N GLU A 64 12.54 -3.20 0.75
CA GLU A 64 12.52 -3.42 2.18
C GLU A 64 11.14 -3.05 2.72
N LEU A 65 10.59 -3.89 3.57
CA LEU A 65 9.34 -3.63 4.27
C LEU A 65 9.54 -3.91 5.75
N VAL A 66 9.39 -2.89 6.58
CA VAL A 66 9.55 -2.91 8.05
C VAL A 66 10.81 -3.63 8.52
N GLY A 67 11.94 -3.38 7.85
CA GLY A 67 13.23 -3.99 8.17
C GLY A 67 13.47 -5.37 7.54
N VAL A 68 12.52 -5.90 6.77
CA VAL A 68 12.68 -7.18 6.07
C VAL A 68 13.06 -6.93 4.61
N PRO A 69 14.30 -7.24 4.18
CA PRO A 69 14.68 -7.17 2.78
C PRO A 69 14.09 -8.33 1.99
N LEU A 70 13.43 -8.00 0.88
CA LEU A 70 12.76 -8.93 -0.02
C LEU A 70 13.36 -8.87 -1.43
N VAL A 71 13.34 -10.00 -2.12
CA VAL A 71 13.48 -10.09 -3.57
C VAL A 71 12.26 -10.80 -4.15
N VAL A 72 11.63 -10.15 -5.13
CA VAL A 72 10.45 -10.65 -5.84
C VAL A 72 10.86 -10.94 -7.28
N VAL A 73 10.55 -12.12 -7.78
CA VAL A 73 11.03 -12.58 -9.08
C VAL A 73 9.96 -13.38 -9.82
N ARG A 74 9.91 -13.22 -11.14
CA ARG A 74 9.16 -14.15 -11.99
C ARG A 74 10.05 -15.31 -12.36
N GLY A 75 9.70 -16.50 -11.90
CA GLY A 75 10.39 -17.73 -12.20
C GLY A 75 10.38 -18.09 -13.69
N ALA A 76 11.20 -19.05 -14.09
CA ALA A 76 11.23 -19.58 -15.46
C ALA A 76 9.91 -20.23 -15.87
N ASP A 77 9.15 -20.71 -14.89
CA ASP A 77 7.80 -21.28 -15.03
C ASP A 77 6.68 -20.22 -15.09
N GLY A 78 7.03 -18.91 -15.07
CA GLY A 78 6.10 -17.79 -15.08
C GLY A 78 5.48 -17.46 -13.71
N VAL A 79 5.75 -18.24 -12.67
CA VAL A 79 5.21 -18.01 -11.31
C VAL A 79 6.00 -16.90 -10.61
N VAL A 80 5.29 -15.93 -10.03
CA VAL A 80 5.91 -14.89 -9.20
C VAL A 80 6.15 -15.44 -7.78
N ARG A 81 7.35 -15.23 -7.28
CA ARG A 81 7.79 -15.66 -5.95
C ARG A 81 8.44 -14.52 -5.19
N ALA A 82 8.32 -14.54 -3.88
CA ALA A 82 9.06 -13.67 -2.97
C ALA A 82 9.96 -14.49 -2.06
N PHE A 83 11.15 -13.98 -1.82
CA PHE A 83 12.10 -14.57 -0.90
C PHE A 83 12.67 -13.50 0.04
N ALA A 84 13.07 -13.91 1.25
CA ALA A 84 13.94 -13.09 2.06
C ALA A 84 15.25 -12.85 1.26
N ASN A 85 15.58 -11.60 1.03
CA ASN A 85 16.77 -11.20 0.28
C ASN A 85 18.04 -11.30 1.17
N SER A 86 18.32 -12.51 1.61
CA SER A 86 19.40 -12.82 2.56
C SER A 86 20.07 -14.13 2.18
N CYS A 87 21.33 -14.07 1.78
CA CYS A 87 22.13 -15.24 1.42
C CYS A 87 22.26 -16.22 2.60
N ARG A 88 21.93 -17.47 2.35
CA ARG A 88 21.94 -18.53 3.38
C ARG A 88 23.35 -18.89 3.89
N HIS A 89 24.40 -18.34 3.27
CA HIS A 89 25.76 -18.49 3.75
C HIS A 89 26.04 -17.57 4.95
N ARG A 90 26.01 -16.24 4.74
CA ARG A 90 26.37 -15.23 5.76
C ARG A 90 25.53 -13.94 5.68
N GLY A 91 24.30 -14.04 5.23
CA GLY A 91 23.28 -12.98 5.34
C GLY A 91 23.40 -11.81 4.34
N SER A 92 24.36 -11.80 3.41
CA SER A 92 24.45 -10.73 2.41
C SER A 92 23.21 -10.69 1.51
N LEU A 93 22.81 -9.50 1.06
CA LEU A 93 21.80 -9.37 0.01
C LEU A 93 22.22 -10.15 -1.25
N VAL A 94 21.29 -10.87 -1.87
CA VAL A 94 21.56 -11.63 -3.09
C VAL A 94 21.26 -10.84 -4.37
N ALA A 95 20.41 -9.81 -4.25
CA ALA A 95 20.04 -8.91 -5.34
C ALA A 95 19.81 -7.49 -4.81
N THR A 96 19.94 -6.47 -5.69
CA THR A 96 19.63 -5.07 -5.40
C THR A 96 18.93 -4.44 -6.60
N GLY A 97 18.05 -3.46 -6.34
CA GLY A 97 17.31 -2.76 -7.39
C GLY A 97 16.34 -3.65 -8.15
N GLU A 98 16.28 -3.48 -9.44
CA GLU A 98 15.45 -4.24 -10.39
C GLU A 98 16.27 -4.69 -11.60
N GLY A 99 15.84 -5.74 -12.27
CA GLY A 99 16.55 -6.26 -13.43
C GLY A 99 15.98 -7.58 -13.94
N ASN A 100 16.78 -8.25 -14.79
CA ASN A 100 16.49 -9.59 -15.30
C ASN A 100 17.72 -10.48 -15.13
N CYS A 101 17.53 -11.67 -14.58
CA CYS A 101 18.61 -12.66 -14.41
C CYS A 101 18.11 -14.10 -14.62
N ARG A 102 19.04 -15.00 -14.84
CA ARG A 102 18.76 -16.45 -14.91
C ARG A 102 18.92 -17.14 -13.56
N ALA A 103 19.67 -16.54 -12.65
CA ALA A 103 19.93 -16.99 -11.29
C ALA A 103 20.48 -15.82 -10.47
N PHE A 104 20.26 -15.82 -9.17
CA PHE A 104 20.87 -14.86 -8.26
C PHE A 104 22.25 -15.34 -7.83
N ARG A 105 23.27 -14.51 -8.01
CA ARG A 105 24.62 -14.77 -7.51
C ARG A 105 24.95 -13.82 -6.36
N CYS A 106 25.12 -14.37 -5.18
CA CYS A 106 25.53 -13.59 -4.00
C CYS A 106 26.84 -12.83 -4.27
N PRO A 107 26.88 -11.51 -4.09
CA PRO A 107 28.08 -10.73 -4.41
C PRO A 107 29.21 -10.94 -3.42
N TYR A 108 28.94 -11.59 -2.28
CA TYR A 108 29.95 -11.78 -1.24
C TYR A 108 30.84 -13.02 -1.49
N HIS A 109 30.23 -14.21 -1.61
CA HIS A 109 31.00 -15.46 -1.79
C HIS A 109 30.49 -16.31 -2.96
N SER A 110 29.78 -15.71 -3.90
CA SER A 110 29.34 -16.33 -5.16
C SER A 110 28.42 -17.55 -4.99
N TRP A 111 27.70 -17.69 -3.88
CA TRP A 111 26.63 -18.68 -3.80
C TRP A 111 25.54 -18.33 -4.83
N VAL A 112 25.04 -19.34 -5.52
CA VAL A 112 24.09 -19.15 -6.64
C VAL A 112 22.77 -19.78 -6.30
N TYR A 113 21.69 -19.02 -6.51
CA TYR A 113 20.31 -19.46 -6.26
C TYR A 113 19.50 -19.38 -7.56
N GLY A 114 18.69 -20.43 -7.79
CA GLY A 114 17.69 -20.44 -8.85
C GLY A 114 16.58 -19.40 -8.62
N LEU A 115 15.79 -19.16 -9.65
CA LEU A 115 14.62 -18.28 -9.56
C LEU A 115 13.46 -18.91 -8.75
N ASP A 116 13.56 -20.19 -8.45
CA ASP A 116 12.72 -20.95 -7.53
C ASP A 116 13.22 -20.92 -6.08
N GLY A 117 14.36 -20.27 -5.84
CA GLY A 117 15.03 -20.15 -4.55
C GLY A 117 15.99 -21.29 -4.21
N ALA A 118 16.07 -22.37 -5.00
CA ALA A 118 16.98 -23.48 -4.74
C ALA A 118 18.45 -23.05 -4.78
N LEU A 119 19.29 -23.59 -3.91
CA LEU A 119 20.74 -23.40 -3.96
C LEU A 119 21.32 -24.23 -5.11
N LEU A 120 21.82 -23.58 -6.15
CA LEU A 120 22.41 -24.21 -7.34
C LEU A 120 23.91 -24.40 -7.25
N GLY A 121 24.58 -23.59 -6.44
CA GLY A 121 26.04 -23.67 -6.27
C GLY A 121 26.50 -22.99 -4.99
N SER A 122 27.44 -23.65 -4.31
CA SER A 122 28.03 -23.20 -3.05
C SER A 122 29.55 -23.33 -3.12
N THR A 123 30.24 -22.19 -3.08
CA THR A 123 31.70 -22.15 -3.21
C THR A 123 32.37 -22.77 -2.00
N GLU A 124 33.34 -23.67 -2.22
CA GLU A 124 34.24 -24.28 -1.21
C GLU A 124 33.54 -25.03 -0.07
N MET A 125 32.35 -25.60 -0.32
CA MET A 125 31.58 -26.34 0.69
C MET A 125 31.86 -27.86 0.69
N GLN A 126 32.74 -28.37 -0.20
CA GLN A 126 32.97 -29.82 -0.43
C GLN A 126 33.55 -30.54 0.79
N ARG A 127 34.17 -29.81 1.72
CA ARG A 127 34.77 -30.36 2.96
C ARG A 127 33.94 -30.06 4.20
N THR A 128 32.79 -29.40 4.06
CA THR A 128 31.91 -29.09 5.19
C THR A 128 31.10 -30.32 5.57
N THR A 129 31.25 -30.76 6.80
CA THR A 129 30.52 -31.91 7.33
C THR A 129 29.03 -31.62 7.36
N ASP A 130 28.22 -32.61 6.98
CA ASP A 130 26.73 -32.57 7.02
C ASP A 130 26.12 -31.38 6.25
N PHE A 131 26.80 -30.89 5.21
CA PHE A 131 26.26 -29.86 4.34
C PHE A 131 25.36 -30.47 3.26
N ASP A 132 24.04 -30.31 3.42
CA ASP A 132 23.05 -30.62 2.39
C ASP A 132 22.61 -29.33 1.68
N ALA A 133 23.02 -29.14 0.44
CA ALA A 133 22.69 -27.96 -0.37
C ALA A 133 21.17 -27.74 -0.50
N ALA A 134 20.35 -28.79 -0.50
CA ALA A 134 18.90 -28.69 -0.60
C ALA A 134 18.29 -27.95 0.61
N ALA A 135 18.93 -27.96 1.77
CA ALA A 135 18.48 -27.26 2.97
C ALA A 135 18.83 -25.75 2.97
N TYR A 136 19.65 -25.30 2.02
CA TYR A 136 20.18 -23.91 2.00
C TYR A 136 19.64 -23.05 0.86
N GLY A 137 18.46 -23.35 0.34
CA GLY A 137 17.71 -22.46 -0.55
C GLY A 137 17.33 -21.13 0.12
N LEU A 138 17.04 -20.10 -0.66
CA LEU A 138 16.48 -18.83 -0.14
C LEU A 138 15.17 -19.13 0.62
N ARG A 139 14.96 -18.43 1.72
CA ARG A 139 13.72 -18.59 2.50
C ARG A 139 12.54 -18.00 1.73
N PRO A 140 11.55 -18.81 1.37
CA PRO A 140 10.36 -18.32 0.69
C PRO A 140 9.53 -17.48 1.66
N ILE A 141 8.94 -16.39 1.12
CA ILE A 141 7.92 -15.59 1.80
C ILE A 141 6.62 -15.86 1.04
N ARG A 142 5.56 -16.17 1.79
CA ARG A 142 4.25 -16.42 1.18
C ARG A 142 3.81 -15.20 0.39
N LEU A 143 3.48 -15.42 -0.90
CA LEU A 143 3.02 -14.39 -1.82
C LEU A 143 1.74 -14.86 -2.49
N GLU A 144 0.76 -13.96 -2.56
CA GLU A 144 -0.45 -14.15 -3.36
C GLU A 144 -0.67 -12.94 -4.26
N THR A 145 -1.35 -13.19 -5.38
CA THR A 145 -1.73 -12.15 -6.33
C THR A 145 -3.24 -11.94 -6.28
N TRP A 146 -3.66 -10.68 -6.06
CA TRP A 146 -5.05 -10.27 -6.13
C TRP A 146 -5.19 -9.13 -7.14
N ASN A 147 -5.97 -9.35 -8.20
CA ASN A 147 -6.22 -8.35 -9.24
C ASN A 147 -4.95 -7.68 -9.84
N GLY A 148 -3.86 -8.46 -9.99
CA GLY A 148 -2.57 -7.98 -10.46
C GLY A 148 -1.70 -7.34 -9.37
N PHE A 149 -2.22 -7.14 -8.17
CA PHE A 149 -1.48 -6.65 -7.00
C PHE A 149 -0.82 -7.82 -6.26
N LEU A 150 0.44 -7.64 -5.86
CA LEU A 150 1.24 -8.63 -5.15
C LEU A 150 1.20 -8.35 -3.65
N PHE A 151 0.85 -9.37 -2.88
CA PHE A 151 0.80 -9.29 -1.42
C PHE A 151 1.69 -10.35 -0.80
N VAL A 152 2.37 -9.99 0.29
CA VAL A 152 3.17 -10.93 1.09
C VAL A 152 2.59 -11.08 2.49
N ASP A 153 2.68 -12.30 3.01
CA ASP A 153 2.37 -12.66 4.39
C ASP A 153 3.62 -13.25 5.04
N PHE A 154 4.20 -12.54 6.01
CA PHE A 154 5.39 -12.98 6.73
C PHE A 154 5.10 -14.10 7.73
N SER A 155 3.86 -14.19 8.23
CA SER A 155 3.46 -15.25 9.17
C SER A 155 3.31 -16.62 8.49
N GLY A 156 3.00 -16.62 7.21
CA GLY A 156 2.63 -17.81 6.45
C GLY A 156 1.26 -18.41 6.83
N THR A 157 0.49 -17.73 7.69
CA THR A 157 -0.75 -18.28 8.29
C THR A 157 -2.00 -17.44 8.03
N ALA A 158 -1.88 -16.27 7.39
CA ALA A 158 -3.04 -15.46 7.03
C ALA A 158 -4.01 -16.25 6.12
N VAL A 159 -5.30 -15.96 6.23
CA VAL A 159 -6.29 -16.50 5.28
C VAL A 159 -5.94 -16.06 3.85
N PRO A 160 -6.36 -16.77 2.79
CA PRO A 160 -6.10 -16.36 1.41
C PRO A 160 -6.50 -14.90 1.16
N VAL A 161 -5.72 -14.14 0.37
CA VAL A 161 -5.91 -12.70 0.16
C VAL A 161 -7.33 -12.34 -0.33
N ARG A 162 -7.95 -13.19 -1.15
CA ARG A 162 -9.35 -13.00 -1.59
C ARG A 162 -10.34 -13.10 -0.42
N GLN A 163 -10.14 -14.05 0.47
CA GLN A 163 -10.96 -14.19 1.67
C GLN A 163 -10.71 -13.05 2.65
N TYR A 164 -9.47 -12.58 2.73
CA TYR A 164 -9.07 -11.48 3.59
C TYR A 164 -9.79 -10.17 3.22
N TYR A 165 -9.88 -9.84 1.93
CA TYR A 165 -10.60 -8.66 1.46
C TYR A 165 -12.10 -8.89 1.17
N GLY A 166 -12.60 -10.13 1.34
CA GLY A 166 -14.01 -10.48 1.33
C GLY A 166 -14.77 -10.01 0.08
N ASP A 167 -15.82 -9.20 0.27
CA ASP A 167 -16.72 -8.74 -0.80
C ASP A 167 -16.13 -7.68 -1.73
N LEU A 168 -14.91 -7.20 -1.46
CA LEU A 168 -14.26 -6.19 -2.28
C LEU A 168 -13.96 -6.68 -3.71
N ASP A 169 -13.65 -7.98 -3.85
CA ASP A 169 -13.41 -8.59 -5.16
C ASP A 169 -14.63 -8.45 -6.09
N GLU A 170 -15.82 -8.62 -5.55
CA GLU A 170 -17.09 -8.46 -6.26
C GLU A 170 -17.39 -6.98 -6.58
N LYS A 171 -17.21 -6.09 -5.59
CA LYS A 171 -17.42 -4.64 -5.75
C LYS A 171 -16.55 -4.04 -6.87
N LEU A 172 -15.31 -4.51 -7.02
CA LEU A 172 -14.34 -3.97 -7.96
C LEU A 172 -14.16 -4.83 -9.24
N ALA A 173 -14.90 -5.92 -9.39
CA ALA A 173 -14.74 -6.87 -10.51
C ALA A 173 -14.76 -6.22 -11.89
N SER A 174 -15.65 -5.22 -12.09
CA SER A 174 -15.82 -4.55 -13.38
C SER A 174 -14.63 -3.69 -13.81
N TYR A 175 -13.71 -3.34 -12.90
CA TYR A 175 -12.46 -2.64 -13.26
C TYR A 175 -11.47 -3.53 -14.00
N ARG A 176 -11.54 -4.86 -13.83
CA ARG A 176 -10.61 -5.81 -14.44
C ARG A 176 -9.14 -5.44 -14.19
N MET A 177 -8.82 -5.07 -12.97
CA MET A 177 -7.52 -4.49 -12.59
C MET A 177 -6.31 -5.40 -12.93
N ALA A 178 -6.52 -6.72 -13.04
CA ALA A 178 -5.49 -7.66 -13.46
C ALA A 178 -5.00 -7.42 -14.91
N ASP A 179 -5.86 -6.86 -15.77
CA ASP A 179 -5.56 -6.60 -17.19
C ASP A 179 -4.95 -5.19 -17.40
N MET A 180 -4.92 -4.36 -16.36
CA MET A 180 -4.36 -3.00 -16.43
C MET A 180 -2.84 -3.02 -16.43
N VAL A 181 -2.27 -1.95 -16.99
CA VAL A 181 -0.83 -1.67 -17.02
C VAL A 181 -0.51 -0.55 -16.05
N CYS A 182 0.46 -0.79 -15.15
CA CYS A 182 1.01 0.24 -14.27
C CYS A 182 2.06 1.04 -15.05
N VAL A 183 1.73 2.29 -15.36
CA VAL A 183 2.57 3.16 -16.22
C VAL A 183 3.42 4.14 -15.44
N ARG A 184 3.18 4.24 -14.14
CA ARG A 184 3.93 5.13 -13.26
C ARG A 184 4.06 4.52 -11.87
N ARG A 185 5.26 4.71 -11.29
CA ARG A 185 5.54 4.43 -9.89
C ARG A 185 6.46 5.53 -9.36
N GLN A 186 5.92 6.40 -8.50
CA GLN A 186 6.62 7.55 -7.94
C GLN A 186 6.70 7.43 -6.43
N ALA A 187 7.92 7.52 -5.88
CA ALA A 187 8.16 7.50 -4.43
C ALA A 187 8.29 8.91 -3.85
N PHE A 188 7.78 9.09 -2.64
CA PHE A 188 7.89 10.29 -1.82
C PHE A 188 8.41 9.91 -0.44
N ASP A 189 9.32 10.69 0.11
CA ASP A 189 9.76 10.58 1.51
C ASP A 189 8.87 11.47 2.38
N VAL A 190 8.12 10.87 3.28
CA VAL A 190 7.12 11.55 4.11
C VAL A 190 7.52 11.48 5.57
N ARG A 191 7.67 12.63 6.21
CA ARG A 191 8.08 12.75 7.63
C ARG A 191 6.87 12.65 8.55
N CYS A 192 6.12 11.57 8.42
CA CYS A 192 5.00 11.27 9.32
C CYS A 192 4.86 9.78 9.59
N ASN A 193 4.08 9.47 10.63
CA ASN A 193 3.59 8.12 10.91
C ASN A 193 2.67 7.66 9.80
N TRP A 194 2.76 6.39 9.43
CA TRP A 194 1.93 5.80 8.38
C TRP A 194 0.43 5.97 8.62
N LYS A 195 -0.03 5.90 9.88
CA LYS A 195 -1.44 6.06 10.24
C LYS A 195 -1.99 7.43 9.87
N LEU A 196 -1.21 8.50 10.09
CA LEU A 196 -1.66 9.85 9.77
C LEU A 196 -2.02 10.02 8.30
N PHE A 197 -1.26 9.38 7.41
CA PHE A 197 -1.55 9.42 5.97
C PHE A 197 -2.76 8.56 5.61
N VAL A 198 -2.93 7.41 6.26
CA VAL A 198 -4.10 6.52 6.09
C VAL A 198 -5.37 7.20 6.59
N GLU A 199 -5.32 7.81 7.77
CA GLU A 199 -6.43 8.54 8.37
C GLU A 199 -6.86 9.72 7.50
N ASN A 200 -5.90 10.54 7.03
CA ASN A 200 -6.15 11.64 6.09
C ASN A 200 -6.87 11.14 4.83
N ALA A 201 -6.45 10.01 4.27
CA ALA A 201 -7.01 9.48 3.04
C ALA A 201 -8.46 8.95 3.17
N MET A 202 -8.95 8.72 4.39
CA MET A 202 -10.25 8.07 4.65
C MET A 202 -11.25 8.98 5.37
N GLU A 203 -11.03 10.31 5.29
CA GLU A 203 -12.00 11.35 5.70
C GLU A 203 -12.05 12.45 4.64
N GLU A 204 -12.97 13.38 4.77
CA GLU A 204 -13.24 14.44 3.77
C GLU A 204 -13.04 15.85 4.33
N LEU A 205 -12.83 16.00 5.63
CA LEU A 205 -12.84 17.32 6.28
C LEU A 205 -11.69 18.21 5.82
N HIS A 206 -10.52 17.59 5.52
CA HIS A 206 -9.36 18.31 5.01
C HIS A 206 -9.57 18.87 3.59
N ILE A 207 -10.50 18.30 2.79
CA ILE A 207 -10.72 18.72 1.39
C ILE A 207 -11.01 20.23 1.31
N ALA A 208 -11.84 20.76 2.22
CA ALA A 208 -12.24 22.17 2.22
C ALA A 208 -11.08 23.14 2.50
N THR A 209 -10.00 22.68 3.11
CA THR A 209 -8.85 23.48 3.50
C THR A 209 -7.59 23.12 2.73
N VAL A 210 -7.18 21.87 2.77
CA VAL A 210 -5.96 21.35 2.13
C VAL A 210 -6.13 21.37 0.61
N HIS A 211 -7.23 20.81 0.11
CA HIS A 211 -7.53 20.73 -1.32
C HIS A 211 -8.43 21.84 -1.85
N ARG A 212 -8.46 22.97 -1.17
CA ARG A 212 -9.36 24.11 -1.51
C ARG A 212 -9.25 24.58 -2.97
N LYS A 213 -8.05 24.50 -3.55
CA LYS A 213 -7.78 24.96 -4.91
C LYS A 213 -7.80 23.85 -5.94
N THR A 214 -7.85 22.62 -5.50
CA THR A 214 -7.74 21.41 -6.32
C THR A 214 -9.05 20.62 -6.31
N ILE A 215 -9.28 19.79 -5.30
CA ILE A 215 -10.40 18.84 -5.26
C ILE A 215 -11.72 19.49 -4.84
N GLN A 216 -11.71 20.44 -3.89
CA GLN A 216 -12.92 21.02 -3.29
C GLN A 216 -13.94 21.54 -4.32
N LYS A 217 -13.49 21.98 -5.48
CA LYS A 217 -14.34 22.55 -6.51
C LYS A 217 -15.28 21.53 -7.17
N TYR A 218 -14.90 20.25 -7.21
CA TYR A 218 -15.65 19.21 -7.89
C TYR A 218 -15.98 17.99 -7.01
N ALA A 219 -15.39 17.91 -5.84
CA ALA A 219 -15.68 16.90 -4.82
C ALA A 219 -15.68 17.58 -3.44
N PRO A 220 -16.73 18.35 -3.13
CA PRO A 220 -16.84 19.03 -1.83
C PRO A 220 -17.00 18.02 -0.69
N THR A 221 -16.72 18.48 0.52
CA THR A 221 -16.67 17.71 1.78
C THR A 221 -17.89 16.82 2.08
N ASP A 222 -18.97 16.90 1.40
CA ASP A 222 -20.18 16.07 1.61
C ASP A 222 -20.53 15.17 0.41
N SER A 223 -19.59 15.04 -0.53
CA SER A 223 -19.82 14.27 -1.77
C SER A 223 -19.53 12.77 -1.64
N HIS A 224 -18.93 12.34 -0.54
CA HIS A 224 -18.57 10.95 -0.31
C HIS A 224 -19.43 10.31 0.78
N SER A 225 -19.58 9.00 0.74
CA SER A 225 -20.26 8.22 1.77
C SER A 225 -19.49 6.95 2.10
N PRO A 226 -19.41 6.57 3.39
CA PRO A 226 -18.86 5.29 3.79
C PRO A 226 -19.62 4.13 3.16
N GLU A 227 -18.88 3.11 2.73
CA GLU A 227 -19.43 1.86 2.20
C GLU A 227 -19.31 0.75 3.24
N THR A 228 -20.31 -0.12 3.33
CA THR A 228 -20.22 -1.31 4.18
C THR A 228 -19.16 -2.26 3.63
N ALA A 229 -18.22 -2.65 4.48
CA ALA A 229 -17.16 -3.59 4.18
C ALA A 229 -17.40 -4.95 4.85
N HIS A 230 -17.17 -6.04 4.13
CA HIS A 230 -17.19 -7.41 4.66
C HIS A 230 -15.84 -8.08 4.43
N GLY A 231 -14.76 -7.45 4.91
CA GLY A 231 -13.38 -7.87 4.78
C GLY A 231 -12.43 -6.91 5.50
N GLN A 232 -11.13 -7.10 5.33
CA GLN A 232 -10.11 -6.27 5.96
C GLN A 232 -9.80 -5.03 5.08
N TYR A 233 -10.80 -4.18 4.94
CA TYR A 233 -10.72 -2.90 4.23
C TYR A 233 -11.81 -1.95 4.73
N CYS A 234 -11.68 -0.66 4.45
CA CYS A 234 -12.78 0.28 4.47
C CYS A 234 -12.83 1.07 3.17
N ALA A 235 -13.96 1.70 2.87
CA ALA A 235 -14.12 2.42 1.61
C ALA A 235 -15.05 3.62 1.73
N LEU A 236 -14.75 4.65 0.91
CA LEU A 236 -15.63 5.74 0.57
C LEU A 236 -16.09 5.60 -0.88
N TYR A 237 -17.32 5.98 -1.17
CA TYR A 237 -17.82 6.07 -2.53
C TYR A 237 -18.37 7.48 -2.80
N SER A 238 -18.06 8.01 -3.99
CA SER A 238 -18.59 9.29 -4.47
C SER A 238 -19.19 9.11 -5.84
N GLU A 239 -20.48 9.44 -5.99
CA GLU A 239 -21.15 9.49 -7.29
C GLU A 239 -20.92 10.86 -7.94
N HIS A 240 -20.45 10.87 -9.20
CA HIS A 240 -20.08 12.09 -9.89
C HIS A 240 -20.03 11.93 -11.41
N GLN A 241 -19.96 13.06 -12.13
CA GLN A 241 -19.62 13.12 -13.54
C GLN A 241 -18.12 13.48 -13.70
N GLY A 242 -17.51 13.05 -14.82
CA GLY A 242 -16.10 13.32 -15.11
C GLY A 242 -15.12 12.48 -14.29
N SER A 243 -13.82 12.60 -14.55
CA SER A 243 -12.78 11.84 -13.85
C SER A 243 -12.41 12.48 -12.51
N MET A 244 -12.28 11.68 -11.46
CA MET A 244 -11.70 12.09 -10.17
C MET A 244 -10.16 12.03 -10.16
N ALA A 245 -9.56 11.50 -11.22
CA ALA A 245 -8.11 11.45 -11.40
C ALA A 245 -7.54 12.68 -12.14
N LEU A 246 -8.38 13.70 -12.41
CA LEU A 246 -8.01 14.93 -13.10
C LEU A 246 -8.42 16.17 -12.28
N LEU A 247 -7.74 17.31 -12.52
CA LEU A 247 -8.14 18.61 -11.98
C LEU A 247 -9.35 19.17 -12.73
N GLU A 248 -10.04 20.14 -12.12
CA GLU A 248 -11.32 20.70 -12.61
C GLU A 248 -11.30 21.07 -14.11
N GLY A 249 -10.27 21.72 -14.61
CA GLY A 249 -10.20 22.15 -16.02
C GLY A 249 -10.04 21.02 -17.04
N ASP A 250 -9.64 19.82 -16.60
CA ASP A 250 -9.33 18.69 -17.48
C ASP A 250 -10.37 17.56 -17.42
N ARG A 251 -11.24 17.54 -16.42
CA ARG A 251 -12.10 16.38 -16.09
C ARG A 251 -13.07 15.95 -17.18
N ASP A 252 -13.65 16.88 -17.89
CA ASP A 252 -14.77 16.62 -18.79
C ASP A 252 -14.35 16.51 -20.26
N THR A 253 -13.20 17.05 -20.63
CA THR A 253 -12.80 17.22 -22.03
C THR A 253 -11.42 16.71 -22.38
N HIS A 254 -10.54 16.49 -21.39
CA HIS A 254 -9.12 16.21 -21.63
C HIS A 254 -8.62 14.91 -20.98
N GLY A 255 -9.54 14.08 -20.45
CA GLY A 255 -9.23 12.79 -19.87
C GLY A 255 -9.29 11.65 -20.87
N PHE A 256 -8.90 10.46 -20.41
CA PHE A 256 -9.09 9.23 -21.16
C PHE A 256 -10.56 8.80 -21.16
N PRO A 257 -10.97 7.98 -22.15
CA PRO A 257 -12.29 7.37 -22.16
C PRO A 257 -12.55 6.57 -20.89
N ARG A 258 -13.82 6.47 -20.51
CA ARG A 258 -14.23 5.59 -19.42
C ARG A 258 -13.83 4.15 -19.71
N ILE A 259 -13.46 3.42 -18.66
CA ILE A 259 -13.19 1.98 -18.74
C ILE A 259 -14.46 1.29 -19.22
N ALA A 260 -14.39 0.63 -20.37
CA ALA A 260 -15.57 0.08 -21.08
C ALA A 260 -16.31 -1.03 -20.30
N THR A 261 -15.61 -1.72 -19.40
CA THR A 261 -16.16 -2.84 -18.62
C THR A 261 -16.93 -2.41 -17.38
N LEU A 262 -16.88 -1.12 -16.97
CA LEU A 262 -17.52 -0.66 -15.74
C LEU A 262 -19.02 -0.82 -15.77
N THR A 263 -19.57 -1.38 -14.70
CA THR A 263 -21.01 -1.55 -14.47
C THR A 263 -21.39 -1.12 -13.05
N GLY A 264 -22.68 -0.86 -12.81
CA GLY A 264 -23.17 -0.51 -11.48
C GLY A 264 -22.60 0.79 -10.91
N LYS A 265 -22.22 0.80 -9.64
CA LYS A 265 -21.61 1.94 -8.95
C LYS A 265 -20.28 2.37 -9.60
N PRO A 266 -19.34 1.46 -9.93
CA PRO A 266 -18.10 1.82 -10.64
C PRO A 266 -18.30 2.65 -11.91
N ALA A 267 -19.38 2.45 -12.64
CA ALA A 267 -19.67 3.22 -13.86
C ALA A 267 -20.18 4.65 -13.58
N ARG A 268 -20.57 4.97 -12.36
CA ARG A 268 -21.17 6.26 -11.98
C ARG A 268 -20.35 7.07 -11.00
N GLY A 269 -19.25 6.53 -10.49
CA GLY A 269 -18.48 7.23 -9.47
C GLY A 269 -17.13 6.60 -9.19
N THR A 270 -16.54 7.01 -8.10
CA THR A 270 -15.21 6.57 -7.65
C THR A 270 -15.30 5.87 -6.30
N TYR A 271 -14.60 4.76 -6.18
CA TYR A 271 -14.27 4.16 -4.90
C TYR A 271 -12.89 4.62 -4.43
N PHE A 272 -12.82 5.06 -3.18
CA PHE A 272 -11.57 5.21 -2.43
C PHE A 272 -11.54 4.09 -1.39
N VAL A 273 -10.61 3.17 -1.52
CA VAL A 273 -10.56 1.95 -0.72
C VAL A 273 -9.25 1.90 0.06
N MET A 274 -9.33 1.78 1.36
CA MET A 274 -8.19 1.48 2.21
C MET A 274 -8.12 -0.03 2.41
N LEU A 275 -7.17 -0.68 1.76
CA LEU A 275 -6.78 -2.07 2.00
C LEU A 275 -5.87 -2.12 3.23
N TYR A 276 -6.34 -2.69 4.32
CA TYR A 276 -5.54 -2.78 5.53
C TYR A 276 -4.29 -3.64 5.32
N PRO A 277 -3.11 -3.24 5.87
CA PRO A 277 -2.89 -2.01 6.64
C PRO A 277 -2.38 -0.82 5.83
N LEU A 278 -1.78 -0.99 4.64
CA LEU A 278 -0.82 -0.03 4.07
C LEU A 278 -1.14 0.44 2.64
N THR A 279 -2.33 0.16 2.11
CA THR A 279 -2.57 0.43 0.69
C THR A 279 -3.92 1.08 0.45
N MET A 280 -3.92 2.22 -0.20
CA MET A 280 -5.13 2.86 -0.67
C MET A 280 -5.28 2.69 -2.18
N LEU A 281 -6.50 2.44 -2.64
CA LEU A 281 -6.86 2.45 -4.06
C LEU A 281 -7.82 3.60 -4.34
N GLY A 282 -7.57 4.31 -5.44
CA GLY A 282 -8.55 5.21 -6.06
C GLY A 282 -9.03 4.59 -7.37
N CYS A 283 -10.24 4.06 -7.34
CA CYS A 283 -10.84 3.36 -8.47
C CYS A 283 -11.79 4.32 -9.19
N THR A 284 -11.25 5.05 -10.17
CA THR A 284 -11.98 6.07 -10.93
C THR A 284 -12.60 5.49 -12.19
N ILE A 285 -13.38 6.29 -12.91
CA ILE A 285 -14.09 5.81 -14.11
C ILE A 285 -13.17 5.53 -15.32
N ASP A 286 -11.93 5.96 -15.27
CA ASP A 286 -10.97 5.95 -16.39
C ASP A 286 -9.60 5.33 -16.04
N CYS A 287 -9.29 5.17 -14.76
CA CYS A 287 -8.06 4.54 -14.27
C CYS A 287 -8.22 3.99 -12.86
N VAL A 288 -7.20 3.25 -12.42
CA VAL A 288 -7.02 2.89 -11.01
C VAL A 288 -5.63 3.36 -10.59
N TRP A 289 -5.55 4.10 -9.47
CA TRP A 289 -4.29 4.45 -8.87
C TRP A 289 -4.20 3.88 -7.46
N TYR A 290 -2.99 3.75 -6.94
CA TYR A 290 -2.77 3.27 -5.59
C TYR A 290 -1.72 4.09 -4.86
N LEU A 291 -1.85 4.10 -3.53
CA LEU A 291 -0.83 4.57 -2.61
C LEU A 291 -0.36 3.37 -1.80
N GLU A 292 0.93 3.10 -1.84
CA GLU A 292 1.61 2.07 -1.04
C GLU A 292 2.43 2.79 0.03
N LEU A 293 2.17 2.46 1.29
CA LEU A 293 2.93 3.01 2.41
C LEU A 293 3.97 1.99 2.87
N ARG A 294 5.19 2.46 3.09
CA ARG A 294 6.29 1.69 3.69
C ARG A 294 6.79 2.41 4.92
N PRO A 295 6.30 2.04 6.11
CA PRO A 295 6.77 2.63 7.36
C PRO A 295 8.27 2.37 7.57
N LEU A 296 9.01 3.42 7.91
CA LEU A 296 10.44 3.37 8.21
C LEU A 296 10.72 3.66 9.70
N GLY A 297 9.70 4.03 10.44
CA GLY A 297 9.77 4.38 11.85
C GLY A 297 8.48 5.07 12.30
N PRO A 298 8.40 5.48 13.57
CA PRO A 298 7.19 6.12 14.09
C PRO A 298 6.90 7.49 13.47
N ALA A 299 7.88 8.12 12.80
CA ALA A 299 7.72 9.46 12.23
C ALA A 299 8.24 9.57 10.78
N ARG A 300 8.35 8.45 10.08
CA ARG A 300 8.83 8.45 8.69
C ARG A 300 8.22 7.29 7.91
N THR A 301 7.73 7.59 6.72
CA THR A 301 7.12 6.64 5.80
C THR A 301 7.56 6.93 4.37
N THR A 302 7.90 5.92 3.59
CA THR A 302 7.95 6.07 2.13
C THR A 302 6.55 5.85 1.58
N LEU A 303 6.03 6.83 0.87
CA LEU A 303 4.79 6.74 0.11
C LEU A 303 5.12 6.47 -1.35
N ILE A 304 4.52 5.45 -1.95
CA ILE A 304 4.66 5.15 -3.37
C ILE A 304 3.30 5.27 -4.04
N HIS A 305 3.21 6.16 -5.02
CA HIS A 305 2.04 6.29 -5.88
C HIS A 305 2.23 5.48 -7.16
N GLY A 306 1.24 4.67 -7.53
CA GLY A 306 1.17 3.96 -8.80
C GLY A 306 -0.09 4.31 -9.59
N GLY A 307 0.07 4.49 -10.91
CA GLY A 307 -1.04 4.78 -11.84
C GLY A 307 -1.24 3.65 -12.84
N CYS A 308 -2.44 3.08 -12.90
CA CYS A 308 -2.79 1.93 -13.73
C CYS A 308 -3.92 2.30 -14.69
N PHE A 309 -3.74 1.96 -15.96
CA PHE A 309 -4.73 2.19 -17.01
C PHE A 309 -5.05 0.90 -17.76
N PRO A 310 -6.24 0.78 -18.37
CA PRO A 310 -6.53 -0.28 -19.32
C PRO A 310 -5.46 -0.33 -20.41
N ARG A 311 -5.13 -1.53 -20.88
CA ARG A 311 -4.10 -1.71 -21.92
C ARG A 311 -4.43 -0.91 -23.21
N GLU A 312 -5.67 -0.95 -23.64
CA GLU A 312 -6.17 -0.19 -24.78
C GLU A 312 -6.02 1.34 -24.59
N THR A 313 -6.08 1.82 -23.37
CA THR A 313 -5.81 3.25 -23.06
C THR A 313 -4.32 3.55 -23.22
N VAL A 314 -3.46 2.68 -22.74
CA VAL A 314 -1.98 2.86 -22.82
C VAL A 314 -1.48 2.79 -24.27
N GLU A 315 -2.13 1.99 -25.12
CA GLU A 315 -1.79 1.82 -26.54
C GLU A 315 -2.28 2.96 -27.43
N ARG A 316 -2.99 3.95 -26.90
CA ARG A 316 -3.44 5.14 -27.65
C ARG A 316 -2.24 5.99 -28.10
N GLY A 317 -2.31 6.54 -29.30
CA GLY A 317 -1.26 7.41 -29.85
C GLY A 317 -1.06 8.73 -29.08
N ASP A 318 -2.09 9.21 -28.36
CA ASP A 318 -2.06 10.42 -27.55
C ASP A 318 -1.78 10.15 -26.05
N PHE A 319 -1.54 8.89 -25.67
CA PHE A 319 -1.38 8.51 -24.26
C PHE A 319 -0.30 9.32 -23.53
N ALA A 320 0.88 9.44 -24.13
CA ALA A 320 2.02 10.11 -23.52
C ALA A 320 1.76 11.60 -23.22
N GLU A 321 0.91 12.26 -24.01
CA GLU A 321 0.49 13.65 -23.78
C GLU A 321 -0.59 13.74 -22.72
N VAL A 322 -1.67 12.99 -22.88
CA VAL A 322 -2.86 13.08 -22.02
C VAL A 322 -2.53 12.65 -20.59
N VAL A 323 -1.72 11.61 -20.39
CA VAL A 323 -1.38 11.07 -19.06
C VAL A 323 -0.67 12.09 -18.16
N GLN A 324 -0.02 13.12 -18.73
CA GLN A 324 0.66 14.16 -17.94
C GLN A 324 -0.32 14.95 -17.06
N ARG A 325 -1.59 15.09 -17.48
CA ARG A 325 -2.64 15.74 -16.67
C ARG A 325 -2.97 14.93 -15.42
N TYR A 326 -3.00 13.60 -15.55
CA TYR A 326 -3.16 12.68 -14.41
C TYR A 326 -1.97 12.80 -13.45
N TYR A 327 -0.75 12.78 -13.97
CA TYR A 327 0.47 12.92 -13.15
C TYR A 327 0.48 14.26 -12.40
N HIS A 328 0.13 15.35 -13.09
CA HIS A 328 0.03 16.67 -12.47
C HIS A 328 -1.01 16.70 -11.34
N ARG A 329 -2.18 16.13 -11.54
CA ARG A 329 -3.20 16.02 -10.48
C ARG A 329 -2.69 15.23 -9.29
N TRP A 330 -2.14 14.04 -9.52
CA TRP A 330 -1.66 13.18 -8.44
C TRP A 330 -0.52 13.83 -7.66
N ASP A 331 0.49 14.37 -8.34
CA ASP A 331 1.62 15.02 -7.67
C ASP A 331 1.20 16.25 -6.85
N THR A 332 0.27 17.03 -7.38
CA THR A 332 -0.25 18.21 -6.68
C THR A 332 -0.99 17.83 -5.41
N THR A 333 -1.94 16.91 -5.49
CA THR A 333 -2.77 16.55 -4.34
C THR A 333 -2.02 15.73 -3.30
N ILE A 334 -1.16 14.80 -3.73
CA ILE A 334 -0.28 14.07 -2.81
C ILE A 334 0.66 15.03 -2.08
N GLY A 335 1.20 16.04 -2.75
CA GLY A 335 2.03 17.06 -2.13
C GLY A 335 1.29 17.88 -1.06
N GLU A 336 0.01 18.20 -1.31
CA GLU A 336 -0.86 18.88 -0.34
C GLU A 336 -1.09 17.99 0.90
N ASP A 337 -1.39 16.70 0.72
CA ASP A 337 -1.60 15.72 1.81
C ASP A 337 -0.33 15.46 2.62
N ILE A 338 0.82 15.33 1.95
CA ILE A 338 2.11 15.17 2.62
C ILE A 338 2.36 16.34 3.57
N GLN A 339 2.15 17.56 3.10
CA GLN A 339 2.38 18.75 3.93
C GLN A 339 1.46 18.78 5.16
N ALA A 340 0.18 18.43 5.00
CA ALA A 340 -0.78 18.37 6.10
C ALA A 340 -0.38 17.30 7.13
N SER A 341 -0.03 16.10 6.67
CA SER A 341 0.38 14.97 7.52
C SER A 341 1.69 15.25 8.28
N GLU A 342 2.67 15.93 7.66
CA GLU A 342 3.92 16.34 8.31
C GLU A 342 3.68 17.41 9.39
N TRP A 343 2.76 18.35 9.16
CA TRP A 343 2.35 19.31 10.19
C TRP A 343 1.67 18.62 11.37
N GLN A 344 0.80 17.64 11.10
CA GLN A 344 0.14 16.86 12.13
C GLN A 344 1.16 16.06 12.96
N GLN A 345 2.11 15.39 12.32
CA GLN A 345 3.21 14.69 13.02
C GLN A 345 4.00 15.63 13.92
N THR A 346 4.33 16.83 13.42
CA THR A 346 5.07 17.84 14.20
C THR A 346 4.27 18.29 15.42
N GLY A 347 2.96 18.51 15.25
CA GLY A 347 2.06 18.86 16.35
C GLY A 347 1.95 17.78 17.40
N LEU A 348 1.78 16.52 16.98
CA LEU A 348 1.70 15.35 17.86
C LEU A 348 3.00 15.05 18.63
N ALA A 349 4.14 15.45 18.10
CA ALA A 349 5.44 15.33 18.79
C ALA A 349 5.64 16.39 19.89
N SER A 350 4.74 17.38 20.00
CA SER A 350 4.82 18.40 21.04
C SER A 350 4.57 17.78 22.44
N PRO A 351 5.31 18.21 23.47
CA PRO A 351 5.01 17.79 24.85
C PRO A 351 3.65 18.30 25.37
N PHE A 352 3.01 19.20 24.65
CA PHE A 352 1.68 19.72 24.95
C PHE A 352 0.58 19.10 24.09
N ALA A 353 0.92 18.13 23.22
CA ALA A 353 -0.05 17.44 22.41
C ALA A 353 -1.04 16.64 23.29
N ALA A 354 -2.30 16.71 22.94
CA ALA A 354 -3.38 16.00 23.62
C ALA A 354 -4.30 15.33 22.56
N ARG A 355 -5.16 14.45 23.03
CA ARG A 355 -6.19 13.83 22.18
C ARG A 355 -7.21 14.86 21.74
N GLY A 356 -7.72 14.69 20.54
CA GLY A 356 -8.87 15.40 20.00
C GLY A 356 -10.16 14.61 20.12
N ARG A 357 -11.18 15.04 19.39
CA ARG A 357 -12.48 14.36 19.26
C ARG A 357 -12.76 14.12 17.78
N PHE A 358 -13.37 13.00 17.46
CA PHE A 358 -13.86 12.72 16.11
C PHE A 358 -15.09 13.55 15.77
N SER A 359 -15.21 13.92 14.51
CA SER A 359 -16.44 14.36 13.89
C SER A 359 -17.30 13.15 13.48
N PHE A 360 -18.60 13.37 13.28
CA PHE A 360 -19.48 12.34 12.71
C PHE A 360 -19.06 11.89 11.29
N ARG A 361 -18.22 12.66 10.62
CA ARG A 361 -17.67 12.35 9.27
C ARG A 361 -16.40 11.51 9.32
N GLU A 362 -15.83 11.29 10.49
CA GLU A 362 -14.59 10.56 10.68
C GLU A 362 -14.81 9.11 11.17
N SER A 363 -15.97 8.54 10.83
CA SER A 363 -16.31 7.17 11.24
C SER A 363 -15.32 6.13 10.72
N LEU A 364 -14.76 6.30 9.53
CA LEU A 364 -13.75 5.38 8.98
C LEU A 364 -12.38 5.59 9.62
N VAL A 365 -12.01 6.80 10.00
CA VAL A 365 -10.80 7.07 10.79
C VAL A 365 -10.90 6.34 12.14
N HIS A 366 -12.03 6.49 12.83
CA HIS A 366 -12.30 5.78 14.08
C HIS A 366 -12.27 4.24 13.89
N GLU A 367 -12.78 3.72 12.78
CA GLU A 367 -12.71 2.29 12.43
C GLU A 367 -11.26 1.83 12.26
N ILE A 368 -10.44 2.60 11.52
CA ILE A 368 -9.01 2.33 11.32
C ILE A 368 -8.26 2.32 12.64
N ASP A 369 -8.48 3.31 13.50
CA ASP A 369 -7.85 3.41 14.81
C ASP A 369 -8.19 2.17 15.67
N ASN A 370 -9.44 1.75 15.67
CA ASN A 370 -9.87 0.55 16.39
C ASN A 370 -9.31 -0.72 15.77
N TRP A 371 -9.21 -0.81 14.43
CA TRP A 371 -8.55 -1.92 13.74
C TRP A 371 -7.08 -2.07 14.16
N VAL A 372 -6.35 -0.95 14.29
CA VAL A 372 -4.97 -0.92 14.80
C VAL A 372 -4.93 -1.37 16.25
N LEU A 373 -5.79 -0.83 17.10
CA LEU A 373 -5.83 -1.15 18.53
C LEU A 373 -6.17 -2.62 18.79
N ASP A 374 -7.06 -3.23 18.00
CA ASP A 374 -7.41 -4.67 18.13
C ASP A 374 -6.18 -5.58 17.97
N ARG A 375 -5.19 -5.11 17.22
CA ARG A 375 -3.97 -5.88 16.94
C ARG A 375 -2.83 -5.53 17.90
N VAL A 376 -2.65 -4.25 18.16
CA VAL A 376 -1.51 -3.75 18.94
C VAL A 376 -1.73 -3.91 20.44
N ILE A 377 -2.96 -3.66 20.90
CA ILE A 377 -3.30 -3.66 22.32
C ILE A 377 -4.06 -4.94 22.69
N GLY A 378 -4.98 -5.42 21.85
CA GLY A 378 -5.82 -6.61 22.08
C GLY A 378 -7.19 -6.27 22.56
#